data_52a9d06944e9c454eced3fb596e53503
#
_entry.id   52a9d06944e9c454eced3fb596e53503
#
_cell.length_a   1.000
_cell.length_b   1.000
_cell.length_c   1.000
_cell.angle_alpha   90.00
_cell.angle_beta   90.00
_cell.angle_gamma   90.00
#
_symmetry.space_group_name_H-M   'P 1'
#
loop_
_entity.id
_entity.type
_entity.pdbx_description
1 polymer ?
#
loop_
_entity_poly.entity_id
_entity_poly.type
_entity_poly.pdbx_seq_one_letter_code
_entity_poly.pdbx_strand_id
1 'polypeptide(L)'
;VFILCASMDMERLATFYVANKHIRYRPLVCDRFQKDILAIFTESAGAHTSAFRFNDVYEFRLTNTKLLKWMTDKGFCMFVRATDKFESYCQALLPKLELEYTVLIYSMWKEYVNPNGKHAIQRYVDFVSMFPTLEQLHTSGHASADCLAEVCNLVNPNIGIIPIHAEDSASYAKLPISKDMKEKIIVSSCVMDGVKIRIPQKWD
;
A
#
# COMPACT_ATOMS: atom_id res chain seq x y z
N VAL A 1 4.93 17.24 -3.37
CA VAL A 1 4.75 15.80 -3.57
C VAL A 1 3.41 15.41 -2.99
N PHE A 2 2.58 14.71 -3.76
CA PHE A 2 1.37 14.06 -3.31
C PHE A 2 1.62 12.53 -3.26
N ILE A 3 1.02 11.84 -2.31
CA ILE A 3 1.25 10.41 -2.08
C ILE A 3 -0.10 9.71 -1.98
N LEU A 4 -0.42 8.89 -2.98
CA LEU A 4 -1.63 8.09 -3.03
C LEU A 4 -1.28 6.64 -2.67
N CYS A 5 -1.63 6.23 -1.46
CA CYS A 5 -1.46 4.88 -0.96
C CYS A 5 -2.66 4.48 -0.10
N ALA A 6 -2.75 3.20 0.24
CA ALA A 6 -3.81 2.72 1.13
C ALA A 6 -3.67 3.34 2.52
N SER A 7 -4.78 3.90 3.03
CA SER A 7 -4.82 4.62 4.31
C SER A 7 -4.47 3.77 5.53
N MET A 8 -4.55 2.45 5.41
CA MET A 8 -4.27 1.47 6.47
C MET A 8 -2.96 0.72 6.26
N ASP A 9 -2.21 1.00 5.20
CA ASP A 9 -0.89 0.41 4.96
C ASP A 9 0.16 1.15 5.82
N MET A 10 0.28 0.69 7.07
CA MET A 10 1.14 1.29 8.08
C MET A 10 2.60 1.37 7.68
N GLU A 11 3.12 0.30 7.13
CA GLU A 11 4.53 0.22 6.74
C GLU A 11 4.84 1.19 5.61
N ARG A 12 3.92 1.32 4.68
CA ARG A 12 4.00 2.27 3.57
C ARG A 12 3.94 3.71 4.05
N LEU A 13 2.98 4.01 4.91
CA LEU A 13 2.84 5.33 5.53
C LEU A 13 4.09 5.69 6.34
N ALA A 14 4.62 4.75 7.11
CA ALA A 14 5.85 4.92 7.88
C ALA A 14 7.06 5.14 6.97
N THR A 15 7.17 4.40 5.87
CA THR A 15 8.25 4.56 4.89
C THR A 15 8.28 5.98 4.32
N PHE A 16 7.14 6.51 3.88
CA PHE A 16 7.07 7.88 3.37
C PHE A 16 7.30 8.94 4.45
N TYR A 17 6.80 8.70 5.66
CA TYR A 17 7.03 9.58 6.81
C TYR A 17 8.52 9.69 7.15
N VAL A 18 9.20 8.55 7.25
CA VAL A 18 10.64 8.49 7.56
C VAL A 18 11.46 9.09 6.41
N ALA A 19 11.15 8.77 5.16
CA ALA A 19 11.82 9.33 4.00
C ALA A 19 11.70 10.87 3.96
N ASN A 20 10.51 11.42 4.23
CA ASN A 20 10.31 12.87 4.29
C ASN A 20 11.17 13.54 5.37
N LYS A 21 11.37 12.89 6.50
CA LYS A 21 12.24 13.40 7.58
C LYS A 21 13.72 13.37 7.23
N HIS A 22 14.18 12.31 6.58
CA HIS A 22 15.61 12.10 6.31
C HIS A 22 16.15 12.89 5.12
N ILE A 23 15.33 13.12 4.07
CA ILE A 23 15.83 13.73 2.84
C ILE A 23 15.82 15.25 2.92
N ARG A 24 14.69 15.85 3.17
CA ARG A 24 14.49 17.28 3.38
C ARG A 24 13.21 17.46 4.15
N TYR A 25 13.30 17.71 5.44
CA TYR A 25 12.11 17.93 6.25
C TYR A 25 11.18 18.97 5.63
N ARG A 26 10.02 18.53 5.18
CA ARG A 26 8.94 19.35 4.65
C ARG A 26 7.66 19.06 5.43
N PRO A 27 6.71 19.99 5.50
CA PRO A 27 5.41 19.68 6.11
C PRO A 27 4.82 18.41 5.48
N LEU A 28 4.55 17.42 6.31
CA LEU A 28 3.78 16.25 5.92
C LEU A 28 2.34 16.48 6.36
N VAL A 29 1.44 16.46 5.41
CA VAL A 29 0.04 16.82 5.64
C VAL A 29 -0.90 15.70 5.21
N CYS A 30 -2.05 15.63 5.84
CA CYS A 30 -3.12 14.72 5.48
C CYS A 30 -4.47 15.28 5.91
N ASP A 31 -5.56 14.65 5.57
CA ASP A 31 -6.86 15.03 6.11
C ASP A 31 -7.09 14.48 7.53
N ARG A 32 -8.17 14.89 8.15
CA ARG A 32 -8.54 14.46 9.51
C ARG A 32 -8.62 12.95 9.65
N PHE A 33 -9.25 12.27 8.71
CA PHE A 33 -9.38 10.81 8.73
C PHE A 33 -8.02 10.10 8.77
N GLN A 34 -7.11 10.49 7.88
CA GLN A 34 -5.77 9.89 7.87
C GLN A 34 -4.99 10.24 9.13
N LYS A 35 -5.17 11.45 9.67
CA LYS A 35 -4.52 11.86 10.91
C LYS A 35 -4.98 11.02 12.11
N ASP A 36 -6.27 10.72 12.19
CA ASP A 36 -6.83 9.88 13.26
C ASP A 36 -6.29 8.44 13.16
N ILE A 37 -6.16 7.87 11.96
CA ILE A 37 -5.51 6.58 11.74
C ILE A 37 -4.05 6.60 12.22
N LEU A 38 -3.27 7.62 11.83
CA LEU A 38 -1.87 7.74 12.25
C LEU A 38 -1.73 7.90 13.76
N ALA A 39 -2.68 8.56 14.43
CA ALA A 39 -2.71 8.68 15.89
C ALA A 39 -2.89 7.32 16.55
N ILE A 40 -3.84 6.50 16.08
CA ILE A 40 -4.05 5.13 16.58
C ILE A 40 -2.75 4.30 16.47
N PHE A 41 -2.05 4.40 15.35
CA PHE A 41 -0.80 3.69 15.16
C PHE A 41 0.32 4.23 16.06
N THR A 42 0.37 5.53 16.27
CA THR A 42 1.34 6.13 17.20
C THR A 42 1.10 5.66 18.64
N GLU A 43 -0.15 5.55 19.06
CA GLU A 43 -0.52 5.09 20.39
C GLU A 43 -0.25 3.59 20.57
N SER A 44 -0.50 2.76 19.57
CA SER A 44 -0.35 1.31 19.66
C SER A 44 1.09 0.84 19.40
N ALA A 45 1.63 1.09 18.22
CA ALA A 45 2.94 0.60 17.79
C ALA A 45 4.08 1.58 18.05
N GLY A 46 3.79 2.89 18.10
CA GLY A 46 4.80 3.92 18.34
C GLY A 46 5.48 3.86 19.72
N ALA A 47 4.88 3.16 20.68
CA ALA A 47 5.52 2.84 21.97
C ALA A 47 6.71 1.88 21.80
N HIS A 48 6.64 0.99 20.80
CA HIS A 48 7.62 -0.08 20.58
C HIS A 48 8.66 0.27 19.51
N THR A 49 8.33 1.15 18.56
CA THR A 49 9.26 1.58 17.50
C THR A 49 9.05 3.03 17.11
N SER A 50 10.15 3.73 16.84
CA SER A 50 10.10 5.12 16.37
C SER A 50 9.54 5.27 14.96
N ALA A 51 9.56 4.20 14.16
CA ALA A 51 9.07 4.22 12.78
C ALA A 51 7.57 4.57 12.68
N PHE A 52 6.79 4.24 13.71
CA PHE A 52 5.34 4.49 13.75
C PHE A 52 4.94 5.68 14.64
N ARG A 53 5.90 6.56 14.98
CA ARG A 53 5.64 7.81 15.72
C ARG A 53 5.39 8.95 14.75
N PHE A 54 4.15 9.13 14.31
CA PHE A 54 3.73 10.14 13.32
C PHE A 54 3.46 11.52 13.97
N ASN A 55 4.39 12.01 14.77
CA ASN A 55 4.16 13.21 15.61
C ASN A 55 4.05 14.51 14.80
N ASP A 56 4.73 14.59 13.64
CA ASP A 56 4.87 15.81 12.86
C ASP A 56 4.01 15.79 11.59
N VAL A 57 2.81 15.20 11.66
CA VAL A 57 1.84 15.21 10.57
C VAL A 57 0.74 16.23 10.85
N TYR A 58 0.51 17.13 9.91
CA TYR A 58 -0.42 18.23 10.06
C TYR A 58 -1.75 17.95 9.38
N GLU A 59 -2.84 18.33 10.02
CA GLU A 59 -4.16 18.27 9.40
C GLU A 59 -4.31 19.41 8.39
N PHE A 60 -4.55 19.04 7.12
CA PHE A 60 -4.80 19.98 6.04
C PHE A 60 -6.27 20.42 6.02
N ARG A 61 -6.47 21.74 5.98
CA ARG A 61 -7.75 22.41 5.72
C ARG A 61 -7.47 23.61 4.84
N LEU A 62 -8.28 23.83 3.79
CA LEU A 62 -8.14 24.98 2.90
C LEU A 62 -8.22 26.32 3.63
N THR A 63 -8.91 26.37 4.76
CA THR A 63 -9.06 27.54 5.61
C THR A 63 -7.82 27.86 6.46
N ASN A 64 -6.87 26.91 6.58
CA ASN A 64 -5.63 27.14 7.33
C ASN A 64 -4.58 27.83 6.44
N THR A 65 -4.71 29.16 6.33
CA THR A 65 -3.86 29.98 5.47
C THR A 65 -2.38 29.96 5.89
N LYS A 66 -2.08 29.81 7.18
CA LYS A 66 -0.69 29.71 7.67
C LYS A 66 -0.02 28.43 7.21
N LEU A 67 -0.73 27.29 7.34
CA LEU A 67 -0.23 26.01 6.85
C LEU A 67 -0.08 26.02 5.33
N LEU A 68 -1.08 26.55 4.62
CA LEU A 68 -1.06 26.67 3.17
C LEU A 68 0.15 27.49 2.70
N LYS A 69 0.41 28.65 3.31
CA LYS A 69 1.58 29.46 3.00
C LYS A 69 2.89 28.70 3.25
N TRP A 70 3.01 28.01 4.37
CA TRP A 70 4.20 27.21 4.67
C TRP A 70 4.41 26.10 3.64
N MET A 71 3.35 25.41 3.22
CA MET A 71 3.38 24.38 2.19
C MET A 71 3.86 24.92 0.83
N THR A 72 3.34 26.07 0.40
CA THR A 72 3.74 26.68 -0.88
C THR A 72 5.16 27.24 -0.85
N ASP A 73 5.60 27.82 0.26
CA ASP A 73 6.94 28.42 0.39
C ASP A 73 8.06 27.35 0.48
N LYS A 74 7.79 26.23 1.14
CA LYS A 74 8.83 25.20 1.44
C LYS A 74 8.67 23.90 0.64
N GLY A 75 7.56 23.76 -0.08
CA GLY A 75 7.10 22.49 -0.60
C GLY A 75 6.57 21.60 0.52
N PHE A 76 5.91 20.52 0.17
CA PHE A 76 5.24 19.62 1.13
C PHE A 76 5.16 18.19 0.62
N CYS A 77 4.85 17.26 1.53
CA CYS A 77 4.33 15.94 1.23
C CYS A 77 2.88 15.84 1.72
N MET A 78 1.98 15.30 0.92
CA MET A 78 0.57 15.16 1.28
C MET A 78 0.06 13.76 1.00
N PHE A 79 -0.41 13.06 2.02
CA PHE A 79 -1.18 11.85 1.83
C PHE A 79 -2.55 12.18 1.26
N VAL A 80 -2.86 11.58 0.11
CA VAL A 80 -4.12 11.81 -0.61
C VAL A 80 -4.88 10.51 -0.84
N ARG A 81 -6.16 10.63 -1.16
CA ARG A 81 -7.04 9.53 -1.57
C ARG A 81 -7.86 9.98 -2.78
N ALA A 82 -8.22 9.06 -3.65
CA ALA A 82 -9.11 9.34 -4.77
C ALA A 82 -10.56 9.50 -4.28
N THR A 83 -10.87 10.68 -3.78
CA THR A 83 -12.20 11.08 -3.26
C THR A 83 -12.51 12.51 -3.67
N ASP A 84 -13.81 12.87 -3.76
CA ASP A 84 -14.26 14.22 -4.13
C ASP A 84 -13.63 15.32 -3.27
N LYS A 85 -13.43 15.03 -1.99
CA LYS A 85 -12.74 15.93 -1.07
C LYS A 85 -11.32 16.23 -1.52
N PHE A 86 -10.55 15.21 -1.90
CA PHE A 86 -9.18 15.38 -2.35
C PHE A 86 -9.10 15.94 -3.76
N GLU A 87 -10.05 15.64 -4.63
CA GLU A 87 -10.18 16.32 -5.92
C GLU A 87 -10.35 17.83 -5.72
N SER A 88 -11.25 18.24 -4.82
CA SER A 88 -11.43 19.66 -4.46
C SER A 88 -10.14 20.27 -3.86
N TYR A 89 -9.41 19.52 -3.05
CA TYR A 89 -8.11 19.99 -2.51
C TYR A 89 -7.07 20.15 -3.62
N CYS A 90 -6.98 19.20 -4.54
CA CYS A 90 -6.05 19.26 -5.66
C CYS A 90 -6.40 20.41 -6.61
N GLN A 91 -7.67 20.61 -6.95
CA GLN A 91 -8.15 21.74 -7.76
C GLN A 91 -7.77 23.11 -7.15
N ALA A 92 -7.79 23.21 -5.82
CA ALA A 92 -7.41 24.45 -5.12
C ALA A 92 -5.90 24.64 -4.97
N LEU A 93 -5.12 23.55 -4.93
CA LEU A 93 -3.68 23.57 -4.69
C LEU A 93 -2.87 23.62 -5.98
N LEU A 94 -3.17 22.75 -6.96
CA LEU A 94 -2.35 22.59 -8.18
C LEU A 94 -2.09 23.90 -8.92
N PRO A 95 -3.06 24.83 -9.07
CA PRO A 95 -2.82 26.12 -9.72
C PRO A 95 -1.84 27.04 -8.99
N LYS A 96 -1.52 26.74 -7.73
CA LYS A 96 -0.60 27.53 -6.89
C LYS A 96 0.81 26.90 -6.81
N LEU A 97 1.01 25.80 -7.49
CA LEU A 97 2.27 25.04 -7.46
C LEU A 97 2.98 25.12 -8.80
N GLU A 98 4.29 25.01 -8.76
CA GLU A 98 5.10 24.85 -9.96
C GLU A 98 4.94 23.41 -10.47
N LEU A 99 4.34 23.27 -11.64
CA LEU A 99 3.99 21.96 -12.21
C LEU A 99 5.21 21.09 -12.44
N GLU A 100 6.35 21.66 -12.81
CA GLU A 100 7.62 20.96 -13.00
C GLU A 100 8.09 20.21 -11.74
N TYR A 101 7.81 20.76 -10.55
CA TYR A 101 8.16 20.15 -9.26
C TYR A 101 6.99 19.46 -8.57
N THR A 102 5.87 19.31 -9.28
CA THR A 102 4.67 18.67 -8.74
C THR A 102 4.58 17.23 -9.22
N VAL A 103 4.60 16.28 -8.27
CA VAL A 103 4.55 14.85 -8.54
C VAL A 103 3.52 14.17 -7.66
N LEU A 104 2.78 13.22 -8.24
CA LEU A 104 2.00 12.23 -7.50
C LEU A 104 2.79 10.91 -7.44
N ILE A 105 3.13 10.48 -6.25
CA ILE A 105 3.61 9.12 -6.01
C ILE A 105 2.40 8.21 -5.84
N TYR A 106 2.23 7.27 -6.77
CA TYR A 106 1.21 6.23 -6.70
C TYR A 106 1.81 4.96 -6.13
N SER A 107 1.32 4.54 -4.96
CA SER A 107 1.90 3.43 -4.22
C SER A 107 0.85 2.35 -3.88
N MET A 108 0.14 1.90 -4.91
CA MET A 108 -0.78 0.77 -4.90
C MET A 108 -0.62 -0.06 -6.17
N TRP A 109 -1.40 -1.11 -6.31
CA TRP A 109 -1.33 -2.00 -7.48
C TRP A 109 -1.60 -1.23 -8.78
N LYS A 110 -0.65 -1.33 -9.72
CA LYS A 110 -0.66 -0.55 -10.98
C LYS A 110 -1.91 -0.78 -11.84
N GLU A 111 -2.53 -1.97 -11.75
CA GLU A 111 -3.71 -2.28 -12.57
C GLU A 111 -4.94 -1.44 -12.20
N TYR A 112 -5.00 -0.89 -10.99
CA TYR A 112 -6.10 0.01 -10.61
C TYR A 112 -6.10 1.33 -11.39
N VAL A 113 -4.94 1.77 -11.90
CA VAL A 113 -4.77 3.01 -12.67
C VAL A 113 -4.45 2.75 -14.15
N ASN A 114 -4.46 1.51 -14.59
CA ASN A 114 -4.30 1.13 -15.99
C ASN A 114 -5.65 1.28 -16.72
N PRO A 115 -5.88 2.33 -17.53
CA PRO A 115 -7.20 2.62 -18.09
C PRO A 115 -7.71 1.53 -19.05
N ASN A 116 -6.81 0.69 -19.56
CA ASN A 116 -7.13 -0.42 -20.45
C ASN A 116 -7.10 -1.77 -19.71
N GLY A 117 -6.84 -1.77 -18.42
CA GLY A 117 -6.72 -2.97 -17.59
C GLY A 117 -8.07 -3.50 -17.13
N LYS A 118 -8.17 -4.82 -16.99
CA LYS A 118 -9.37 -5.51 -16.46
C LYS A 118 -9.74 -5.04 -15.04
N HIS A 119 -8.77 -4.58 -14.27
CA HIS A 119 -8.92 -4.20 -12.88
C HIS A 119 -8.88 -2.67 -12.67
N ALA A 120 -8.99 -1.90 -13.76
CA ALA A 120 -9.04 -0.46 -13.69
C ALA A 120 -10.19 0.03 -12.80
N ILE A 121 -9.86 0.96 -11.92
CA ILE A 121 -10.85 1.66 -11.10
C ILE A 121 -10.92 3.09 -11.61
N GLN A 122 -11.99 3.43 -12.31
CA GLN A 122 -12.12 4.70 -13.01
C GLN A 122 -11.80 5.91 -12.13
N ARG A 123 -12.26 5.90 -10.89
CA ARG A 123 -11.98 6.97 -9.94
C ARG A 123 -10.47 7.17 -9.68
N TYR A 124 -9.69 6.10 -9.64
CA TYR A 124 -8.22 6.23 -9.51
C TYR A 124 -7.59 6.73 -10.79
N VAL A 125 -8.07 6.25 -11.95
CA VAL A 125 -7.60 6.73 -13.26
C VAL A 125 -7.84 8.23 -13.39
N ASP A 126 -9.04 8.69 -13.07
CA ASP A 126 -9.42 10.11 -13.13
C ASP A 126 -8.57 10.95 -12.15
N PHE A 127 -8.41 10.46 -10.92
CA PHE A 127 -7.64 11.18 -9.91
C PHE A 127 -6.16 11.33 -10.30
N VAL A 128 -5.51 10.27 -10.77
CA VAL A 128 -4.09 10.35 -11.16
C VAL A 128 -3.88 11.23 -12.38
N SER A 129 -4.86 11.32 -13.28
CA SER A 129 -4.80 12.18 -14.46
C SER A 129 -4.77 13.70 -14.16
N MET A 130 -5.14 14.10 -12.94
CA MET A 130 -5.06 15.50 -12.51
C MET A 130 -3.62 15.99 -12.35
N PHE A 131 -2.64 15.10 -12.26
CA PHE A 131 -1.26 15.46 -11.93
C PHE A 131 -0.36 15.47 -13.17
N PRO A 132 0.57 16.43 -13.25
CA PRO A 132 1.47 16.54 -14.40
C PRO A 132 2.50 15.40 -14.47
N THR A 133 2.88 14.86 -13.32
CA THR A 133 3.86 13.77 -13.19
C THR A 133 3.33 12.70 -12.27
N LEU A 134 3.36 11.45 -12.73
CA LEU A 134 2.99 10.26 -11.99
C LEU A 134 4.21 9.35 -11.82
N GLU A 135 4.61 9.11 -10.58
CA GLU A 135 5.67 8.15 -10.23
C GLU A 135 5.05 6.93 -9.58
N GLN A 136 5.28 5.75 -10.15
CA GLN A 136 4.84 4.49 -9.58
C GLN A 136 5.90 3.93 -8.64
N LEU A 137 5.58 3.88 -7.37
CA LEU A 137 6.46 3.36 -6.33
C LEU A 137 5.67 2.38 -5.46
N HIS A 138 5.61 1.13 -5.88
CA HIS A 138 4.88 0.09 -5.17
C HIS A 138 5.70 -1.19 -5.08
N THR A 139 5.80 -1.72 -3.87
CA THR A 139 6.24 -3.09 -3.61
C THR A 139 5.01 -3.90 -3.23
N SER A 140 4.84 -5.07 -3.84
CA SER A 140 3.75 -5.97 -3.47
C SER A 140 3.86 -6.35 -1.99
N GLY A 141 2.74 -6.37 -1.29
CA GLY A 141 2.64 -6.98 0.05
C GLY A 141 2.55 -8.51 -0.01
N HIS A 142 2.51 -9.10 -1.22
CA HIS A 142 2.53 -10.54 -1.39
C HIS A 142 3.96 -11.07 -1.25
N ALA A 143 4.09 -12.25 -0.65
CA ALA A 143 5.37 -12.92 -0.55
C ALA A 143 5.94 -13.26 -1.94
N SER A 144 7.25 -13.08 -2.11
CA SER A 144 7.94 -13.52 -3.32
C SER A 144 7.97 -15.05 -3.43
N ALA A 145 8.22 -15.57 -4.63
CA ALA A 145 8.35 -17.02 -4.83
C ALA A 145 9.44 -17.63 -3.94
N ASP A 146 10.56 -16.93 -3.76
CA ASP A 146 11.66 -17.38 -2.89
C ASP A 146 11.24 -17.40 -1.42
N CYS A 147 10.53 -16.37 -0.94
CA CYS A 147 10.00 -16.32 0.42
C CYS A 147 8.98 -17.46 0.66
N LEU A 148 8.08 -17.70 -0.29
CA LEU A 148 7.13 -18.81 -0.21
C LEU A 148 7.84 -20.17 -0.18
N ALA A 149 8.89 -20.36 -0.99
CA ALA A 149 9.70 -21.56 -0.98
C ALA A 149 10.43 -21.75 0.35
N GLU A 150 10.99 -20.69 0.92
CA GLU A 150 11.63 -20.72 2.24
C GLU A 150 10.63 -21.14 3.33
N VAL A 151 9.44 -20.52 3.35
CA VAL A 151 8.37 -20.91 4.29
C VAL A 151 7.98 -22.38 4.12
N CYS A 152 7.79 -22.86 2.88
CA CYS A 152 7.49 -24.27 2.63
C CYS A 152 8.58 -25.21 3.15
N ASN A 153 9.86 -24.86 2.93
CA ASN A 153 10.99 -25.64 3.39
C ASN A 153 11.12 -25.65 4.92
N LEU A 154 10.91 -24.51 5.57
CA LEU A 154 10.97 -24.38 7.03
C LEU A 154 9.84 -25.15 7.72
N VAL A 155 8.62 -25.02 7.21
CA VAL A 155 7.44 -25.70 7.79
C VAL A 155 7.46 -27.18 7.49
N ASN A 156 7.98 -27.59 6.34
CA ASN A 156 8.02 -28.97 5.85
C ASN A 156 6.70 -29.74 6.08
N PRO A 157 5.59 -29.30 5.51
CA PRO A 157 4.27 -29.82 5.84
C PRO A 157 4.12 -31.31 5.48
N ASN A 158 3.53 -32.08 6.37
CA ASN A 158 3.30 -33.51 6.16
C ASN A 158 2.03 -33.82 5.34
N ILE A 159 1.02 -32.95 5.42
CA ILE A 159 -0.31 -33.21 4.84
C ILE A 159 -0.47 -32.55 3.48
N GLY A 160 -0.19 -31.23 3.37
CA GLY A 160 -0.37 -30.51 2.13
C GLY A 160 -0.12 -29.02 2.24
N ILE A 161 -0.02 -28.39 1.08
CA ILE A 161 0.13 -26.94 0.90
C ILE A 161 -1.11 -26.45 0.14
N ILE A 162 -1.88 -25.55 0.74
CA ILE A 162 -3.05 -24.97 0.11
C ILE A 162 -2.73 -23.52 -0.27
N PRO A 163 -2.57 -23.22 -1.57
CA PRO A 163 -2.43 -21.84 -2.03
C PRO A 163 -3.72 -21.06 -1.80
N ILE A 164 -3.62 -19.95 -1.09
CA ILE A 164 -4.72 -19.02 -0.89
C ILE A 164 -4.35 -17.64 -1.45
N HIS A 165 -5.35 -16.86 -1.82
CA HIS A 165 -5.16 -15.50 -2.32
C HIS A 165 -4.16 -15.42 -3.50
N ALA A 166 -4.30 -16.32 -4.46
CA ALA A 166 -3.47 -16.40 -5.66
C ALA A 166 -4.33 -16.18 -6.91
N GLU A 167 -3.79 -15.47 -7.90
CA GLU A 167 -4.45 -15.31 -9.20
C GLU A 167 -4.48 -16.63 -9.98
N ASP A 168 -3.40 -17.42 -9.87
CA ASP A 168 -3.26 -18.74 -10.48
C ASP A 168 -2.59 -19.69 -9.50
N SER A 169 -3.39 -20.56 -8.91
CA SER A 169 -2.90 -21.61 -7.98
C SER A 169 -1.94 -22.58 -8.64
N ALA A 170 -2.05 -22.81 -9.97
CA ALA A 170 -1.16 -23.71 -10.68
C ALA A 170 0.28 -23.16 -10.78
N SER A 171 0.47 -21.86 -10.63
CA SER A 171 1.79 -21.24 -10.63
C SER A 171 2.66 -21.67 -9.44
N TYR A 172 2.06 -22.15 -8.36
CA TYR A 172 2.79 -22.70 -7.20
C TYR A 172 3.64 -23.93 -7.54
N ALA A 173 3.28 -24.68 -8.59
CA ALA A 173 4.13 -25.76 -9.10
C ALA A 173 5.51 -25.29 -9.61
N LYS A 174 5.66 -23.97 -9.89
CA LYS A 174 6.92 -23.36 -10.34
C LYS A 174 7.82 -22.89 -9.18
N LEU A 175 7.35 -22.98 -7.93
CA LEU A 175 8.17 -22.61 -6.78
C LEU A 175 9.47 -23.41 -6.73
N PRO A 176 10.59 -22.81 -6.27
CA PRO A 176 11.88 -23.49 -6.14
C PRO A 176 11.92 -24.38 -4.89
N ILE A 177 11.03 -25.37 -4.82
CA ILE A 177 10.93 -26.37 -3.75
C ILE A 177 11.12 -27.80 -4.32
N SER A 178 11.36 -28.76 -3.44
CA SER A 178 11.57 -30.13 -3.84
C SER A 178 10.36 -30.77 -4.58
N LYS A 179 10.59 -31.82 -5.35
CA LYS A 179 9.51 -32.51 -6.06
C LYS A 179 8.47 -33.05 -5.08
N ASP A 180 8.91 -33.71 -4.01
CA ASP A 180 8.07 -34.20 -2.92
C ASP A 180 7.16 -33.11 -2.33
N MET A 181 7.72 -31.92 -2.12
CA MET A 181 6.96 -30.78 -1.64
C MET A 181 5.94 -30.28 -2.66
N LYS A 182 6.27 -30.30 -3.97
CA LYS A 182 5.35 -29.94 -5.05
C LYS A 182 4.16 -30.89 -5.14
N GLU A 183 4.36 -32.15 -4.88
CA GLU A 183 3.29 -33.18 -4.89
C GLU A 183 2.28 -32.96 -3.74
N LYS A 184 2.67 -32.23 -2.70
CA LYS A 184 1.79 -31.82 -1.59
C LYS A 184 0.96 -30.56 -1.89
N ILE A 185 1.16 -29.89 -3.03
CA ILE A 185 0.38 -28.68 -3.38
C ILE A 185 -1.03 -29.11 -3.80
N ILE A 186 -2.02 -28.63 -3.07
CA ILE A 186 -3.44 -28.86 -3.34
C ILE A 186 -3.97 -27.69 -4.15
N VAL A 187 -4.12 -27.87 -5.46
CA VAL A 187 -4.72 -26.85 -6.34
C VAL A 187 -6.22 -27.05 -6.35
N SER A 188 -6.97 -26.11 -5.81
CA SER A 188 -8.43 -26.09 -5.92
C SER A 188 -8.84 -25.37 -7.20
N SER A 189 -9.63 -26.02 -8.02
CA SER A 189 -10.21 -25.41 -9.23
C SER A 189 -11.44 -24.54 -8.94
N CYS A 190 -11.91 -24.53 -7.70
CA CYS A 190 -13.11 -23.81 -7.31
C CYS A 190 -12.95 -23.07 -5.99
N VAL A 191 -13.06 -21.75 -6.04
CA VAL A 191 -12.94 -20.88 -4.86
C VAL A 191 -14.21 -20.94 -3.96
N MET A 192 -15.31 -21.51 -4.45
CA MET A 192 -16.63 -21.51 -3.79
C MET A 192 -17.03 -22.84 -3.16
N ASP A 193 -16.43 -23.95 -3.57
CA ASP A 193 -16.70 -25.25 -2.97
C ASP A 193 -15.62 -25.56 -1.94
N GLY A 194 -15.98 -25.54 -0.67
CA GLY A 194 -15.07 -25.82 0.43
C GLY A 194 -14.32 -27.15 0.21
N VAL A 195 -12.99 -27.07 0.18
CA VAL A 195 -12.12 -28.25 0.10
C VAL A 195 -12.25 -29.02 1.42
N LYS A 196 -12.88 -30.18 1.40
CA LYS A 196 -12.91 -31.09 2.55
C LYS A 196 -11.57 -31.80 2.67
N ILE A 197 -10.69 -31.26 3.51
CA ILE A 197 -9.46 -31.94 3.87
C ILE A 197 -9.77 -32.94 4.97
N ARG A 198 -9.59 -34.23 4.70
CA ARG A 198 -9.60 -35.23 5.77
C ARG A 198 -8.26 -35.15 6.51
N ILE A 199 -8.30 -34.56 7.68
CA ILE A 199 -7.17 -34.60 8.60
C ILE A 199 -7.13 -36.01 9.20
N PRO A 200 -6.01 -36.75 9.12
CA PRO A 200 -5.86 -38.04 9.80
C PRO A 200 -6.10 -37.86 11.31
N GLN A 201 -6.94 -38.68 11.91
CA GLN A 201 -7.28 -38.59 13.34
C GLN A 201 -6.17 -39.06 14.30
N LYS A 202 -5.00 -39.39 13.81
CA LYS A 202 -3.88 -39.78 14.68
C LYS A 202 -2.74 -38.79 14.54
N TRP A 203 -2.58 -38.00 15.58
CA TRP A 203 -1.33 -37.34 15.93
C TRP A 203 -0.63 -38.30 16.89
N ASP A 204 0.26 -39.16 16.37
CA ASP A 204 1.23 -39.92 17.16
C ASP A 204 2.50 -39.09 17.29
#